data_6ce5bb6b6d15211ed1e2e9a470e09441
#
_entry.id   6ce5bb6b6d15211ed1e2e9a470e09441
#
_cell.length_a   1.000
_cell.length_b   1.000
_cell.length_c   1.000
_cell.angle_alpha   90.00
_cell.angle_beta   90.00
_cell.angle_gamma   90.00
#
_symmetry.space_group_name_H-M   'P 1'
#
loop_
_entity.id
_entity.type
_entity.pdbx_description
1 polymer ?
#
loop_
_entity_poly.entity_id
_entity_poly.type
_entity_poly.pdbx_seq_one_letter_code
_entity_poly.pdbx_strand_id
1 'polypeptide(L)'
;MKKIFLFIFFLLNYVFCFTQCNGRYETEIFASVNKTTVTYSSVYNLQMDIYQPDGDTELNRPVIIFMHSGSFTSGTRDMSDMVTLCESFAKRGYVTASIDYRLNPDPAALTDSISIMTTVVEDISDAKAAIRYFRQDYSNGDIYKIDSSQIFIGGYSAGAIIAVNLAYLDTPTEAPQFLQNIISNNGGIEGNSGNPGYSSKVKAVINIAGAVYKPYIIDVNDEPIVSVHAAVDGVVPYDCDEVYWSGIGAIFNLVTVCGSQVIHNKANQLGIHNDILEFSTGDHAAFLNNISQSINFISDFIYTTLDCYQTSSLNENTHNIDIYPNPVTDYLHLDTKGQKVGFTLFNNLGKLILEGKCNSNSIIDFRKYKKGLYFLQLSYDNKFKNQILIK
;
A
#
# COMPACT_ATOMS: atom_id res chain seq x y z
N MET A 1 -14.02 -57.18 -41.32
CA MET A 1 -13.99 -55.74 -41.25
C MET A 1 -14.28 -55.31 -39.83
N LYS A 2 -13.24 -55.03 -39.01
CA LYS A 2 -13.40 -54.56 -37.62
C LYS A 2 -13.37 -53.05 -37.67
N LYS A 3 -14.48 -52.42 -37.27
CA LYS A 3 -14.56 -50.97 -37.09
C LYS A 3 -13.90 -50.61 -35.77
N ILE A 4 -12.78 -49.90 -35.80
CA ILE A 4 -12.12 -49.30 -34.63
C ILE A 4 -12.84 -48.00 -34.36
N PHE A 5 -13.53 -47.90 -33.20
CA PHE A 5 -14.10 -46.69 -32.68
C PHE A 5 -12.95 -45.93 -31.93
N LEU A 6 -12.51 -44.84 -32.56
CA LEU A 6 -11.54 -43.94 -31.93
C LEU A 6 -12.30 -43.02 -30.95
N PHE A 7 -12.20 -43.29 -29.66
CA PHE A 7 -12.72 -42.42 -28.62
C PHE A 7 -11.72 -41.27 -28.40
N ILE A 8 -12.00 -40.11 -28.99
CA ILE A 8 -11.25 -38.90 -28.72
C ILE A 8 -11.70 -38.39 -27.37
N PHE A 9 -10.88 -38.63 -26.33
CA PHE A 9 -11.03 -38.07 -25.01
C PHE A 9 -10.51 -36.61 -25.08
N PHE A 10 -11.42 -35.66 -25.26
CA PHE A 10 -11.11 -34.25 -25.07
C PHE A 10 -10.95 -34.02 -23.54
N LEU A 11 -9.73 -34.13 -23.07
CA LEU A 11 -9.36 -33.58 -21.75
C LEU A 11 -9.42 -32.05 -21.88
N LEU A 12 -10.56 -31.47 -21.49
CA LEU A 12 -10.61 -30.06 -21.15
C LEU A 12 -9.70 -29.87 -19.96
N ASN A 13 -8.46 -29.47 -20.20
CA ASN A 13 -7.63 -28.86 -19.20
C ASN A 13 -8.27 -27.51 -18.87
N TYR A 14 -9.11 -27.47 -17.83
CA TYR A 14 -9.44 -26.24 -17.15
C TYR A 14 -8.13 -25.74 -16.53
N VAL A 15 -7.44 -24.85 -17.23
CA VAL A 15 -6.44 -23.99 -16.61
C VAL A 15 -7.24 -23.12 -15.65
N PHE A 16 -7.26 -23.50 -14.37
CA PHE A 16 -7.64 -22.58 -13.31
C PHE A 16 -6.61 -21.46 -13.33
N CYS A 17 -6.91 -20.41 -14.09
CA CYS A 17 -6.22 -19.14 -13.93
C CYS A 17 -6.68 -18.63 -12.57
N PHE A 18 -5.92 -18.93 -11.52
CA PHE A 18 -6.11 -18.24 -10.26
C PHE A 18 -5.78 -16.77 -10.54
N THR A 19 -6.81 -15.95 -10.58
CA THR A 19 -6.63 -14.51 -10.59
C THR A 19 -5.88 -14.13 -9.32
N GLN A 20 -4.96 -13.21 -9.43
CA GLN A 20 -4.28 -12.65 -8.27
C GLN A 20 -5.33 -12.25 -7.24
N CYS A 21 -5.07 -12.51 -5.95
CA CYS A 21 -6.00 -12.24 -4.85
C CYS A 21 -7.43 -12.82 -5.06
N ASN A 22 -7.58 -13.90 -5.81
CA ASN A 22 -8.88 -14.54 -6.12
C ASN A 22 -9.90 -13.58 -6.77
N GLY A 23 -9.44 -12.57 -7.52
CA GLY A 23 -10.28 -11.55 -8.18
C GLY A 23 -10.83 -10.48 -7.24
N ARG A 24 -10.27 -10.36 -6.03
CA ARG A 24 -10.65 -9.35 -5.03
C ARG A 24 -9.70 -8.15 -5.07
N TYR A 25 -10.11 -7.06 -4.48
CA TYR A 25 -9.33 -5.86 -4.12
C TYR A 25 -9.00 -4.89 -5.25
N GLU A 26 -9.11 -5.30 -6.51
CA GLU A 26 -8.85 -4.45 -7.68
C GLU A 26 -10.10 -3.68 -8.13
N THR A 27 -11.23 -4.38 -8.28
CA THR A 27 -12.49 -3.81 -8.76
C THR A 27 -13.63 -4.04 -7.76
N GLU A 28 -14.70 -3.24 -7.86
CA GLU A 28 -15.90 -3.44 -7.03
C GLU A 28 -16.60 -4.74 -7.44
N ILE A 29 -16.65 -5.70 -6.52
CA ILE A 29 -17.29 -7.02 -6.70
C ILE A 29 -18.50 -7.21 -5.78
N PHE A 30 -18.71 -6.33 -4.80
CA PHE A 30 -19.86 -6.33 -3.91
C PHE A 30 -20.81 -5.17 -4.24
N ALA A 31 -22.12 -5.47 -4.21
CA ALA A 31 -23.17 -4.48 -4.55
C ALA A 31 -23.43 -3.48 -3.42
N SER A 32 -23.24 -3.90 -2.16
CA SER A 32 -23.54 -3.13 -0.95
C SER A 32 -22.55 -3.35 0.16
N VAL A 33 -22.56 -2.46 1.13
CA VAL A 33 -21.70 -2.51 2.32
C VAL A 33 -22.54 -2.33 3.59
N ASN A 34 -22.07 -2.91 4.68
CA ASN A 34 -22.61 -2.71 6.01
C ASN A 34 -21.72 -1.73 6.77
N LYS A 35 -22.34 -0.76 7.43
CA LYS A 35 -21.65 0.26 8.25
C LYS A 35 -21.92 0.04 9.74
N THR A 36 -20.88 0.08 10.55
CA THR A 36 -20.98 0.02 12.03
C THR A 36 -20.15 1.14 12.64
N THR A 37 -20.73 1.89 13.57
CA THR A 37 -20.03 2.93 14.32
C THR A 37 -19.53 2.38 15.65
N VAL A 38 -18.27 2.61 15.97
CA VAL A 38 -17.64 2.18 17.22
C VAL A 38 -16.79 3.27 17.84
N THR A 39 -16.60 3.22 19.17
CA THR A 39 -15.62 4.05 19.85
C THR A 39 -14.27 3.35 19.84
N TYR A 40 -13.31 3.87 19.07
CA TYR A 40 -11.96 3.29 18.99
C TYR A 40 -11.00 3.83 20.04
N SER A 41 -11.26 5.03 20.56
CA SER A 41 -10.54 5.62 21.68
C SER A 41 -11.50 5.98 22.80
N SER A 42 -11.45 5.25 23.91
CA SER A 42 -12.22 5.58 25.12
C SER A 42 -11.61 6.73 25.89
N VAL A 43 -10.33 7.07 25.65
CA VAL A 43 -9.62 8.16 26.33
C VAL A 43 -10.20 9.51 25.92
N TYR A 44 -10.44 9.69 24.64
CA TYR A 44 -10.95 10.95 24.08
C TYR A 44 -12.36 10.82 23.48
N ASN A 45 -13.02 9.67 23.68
CA ASN A 45 -14.35 9.36 23.13
C ASN A 45 -14.43 9.54 21.60
N LEU A 46 -13.39 9.11 20.89
CA LEU A 46 -13.32 9.20 19.44
C LEU A 46 -13.98 7.99 18.77
N GLN A 47 -14.76 8.26 17.74
CA GLN A 47 -15.51 7.26 17.00
C GLN A 47 -14.95 7.03 15.59
N MET A 48 -15.23 5.86 15.05
CA MET A 48 -15.02 5.55 13.64
C MET A 48 -16.22 4.79 13.07
N ASP A 49 -16.46 4.98 11.79
CA ASP A 49 -17.40 4.22 10.99
C ASP A 49 -16.63 3.14 10.22
N ILE A 50 -16.95 1.88 10.49
CA ILE A 50 -16.33 0.71 9.84
C ILE A 50 -17.29 0.21 8.78
N TYR A 51 -16.79 0.02 7.55
CA TYR A 51 -17.54 -0.50 6.41
C TYR A 51 -16.99 -1.87 6.01
N GLN A 52 -17.89 -2.81 5.78
CA GLN A 52 -17.57 -4.18 5.35
C GLN A 52 -18.44 -4.55 4.16
N PRO A 53 -17.95 -5.35 3.20
CA PRO A 53 -18.79 -5.87 2.13
C PRO A 53 -19.99 -6.64 2.69
N ASP A 54 -21.18 -6.40 2.16
CA ASP A 54 -22.36 -7.13 2.59
C ASP A 54 -22.33 -8.57 2.06
N GLY A 55 -22.56 -9.54 2.97
CA GLY A 55 -22.55 -10.97 2.64
C GLY A 55 -21.15 -11.56 2.40
N ASP A 56 -20.06 -10.82 2.64
CA ASP A 56 -18.71 -11.35 2.50
C ASP A 56 -18.34 -12.30 3.63
N THR A 57 -17.83 -13.47 3.28
CA THR A 57 -17.38 -14.51 4.22
C THR A 57 -15.86 -14.69 4.25
N GLU A 58 -15.11 -13.84 3.51
CA GLU A 58 -13.66 -13.92 3.46
C GLU A 58 -13.05 -13.61 4.83
N LEU A 59 -12.00 -14.34 5.15
CA LEU A 59 -11.17 -14.13 6.33
C LEU A 59 -9.87 -13.43 5.91
N ASN A 60 -9.20 -12.79 6.85
CA ASN A 60 -7.92 -12.11 6.61
C ASN A 60 -8.00 -11.00 5.56
N ARG A 61 -9.02 -10.15 5.67
CA ARG A 61 -9.21 -8.99 4.78
C ARG A 61 -8.26 -7.85 5.15
N PRO A 62 -7.62 -7.21 4.18
CA PRO A 62 -6.85 -5.99 4.43
C PRO A 62 -7.74 -4.85 4.93
N VAL A 63 -7.18 -3.96 5.73
CA VAL A 63 -7.88 -2.81 6.32
C VAL A 63 -7.36 -1.52 5.72
N ILE A 64 -8.23 -0.57 5.39
CA ILE A 64 -7.85 0.80 5.03
C ILE A 64 -8.54 1.78 5.98
N ILE A 65 -7.75 2.62 6.65
CA ILE A 65 -8.25 3.66 7.56
C ILE A 65 -8.08 5.02 6.89
N PHE A 66 -9.17 5.77 6.76
CA PHE A 66 -9.19 7.10 6.17
C PHE A 66 -9.45 8.18 7.21
N MET A 67 -8.81 9.33 7.02
CA MET A 67 -8.95 10.53 7.83
C MET A 67 -9.44 11.69 6.97
N HIS A 68 -10.44 12.40 7.49
CA HIS A 68 -11.09 13.50 6.81
C HIS A 68 -10.20 14.75 6.69
N SER A 69 -10.57 15.66 5.79
CA SER A 69 -10.02 17.00 5.68
C SER A 69 -10.61 17.93 6.75
N GLY A 70 -10.24 19.21 6.73
CA GLY A 70 -10.84 20.22 7.62
C GLY A 70 -9.84 21.00 8.47
N SER A 71 -8.56 21.00 8.03
CA SER A 71 -7.48 21.82 8.61
C SER A 71 -7.31 21.65 10.10
N PHE A 72 -7.56 20.45 10.61
CA PHE A 72 -7.42 20.12 12.03
C PHE A 72 -8.39 20.85 12.98
N THR A 73 -9.35 21.61 12.46
CA THR A 73 -10.32 22.38 13.24
C THR A 73 -11.77 22.05 12.94
N SER A 74 -12.02 21.29 11.90
CA SER A 74 -13.36 20.90 11.45
C SER A 74 -13.33 19.58 10.70
N GLY A 75 -14.51 19.07 10.36
CA GLY A 75 -14.69 17.80 9.66
C GLY A 75 -15.19 16.69 10.57
N THR A 76 -15.61 15.61 9.97
CA THR A 76 -16.13 14.42 10.64
C THR A 76 -15.90 13.19 9.76
N ARG A 77 -15.92 12.00 10.38
CA ARG A 77 -15.79 10.71 9.70
C ARG A 77 -16.85 10.43 8.63
N ASP A 78 -18.00 11.12 8.67
CA ASP A 78 -19.12 10.95 7.74
C ASP A 78 -19.15 11.99 6.62
N MET A 79 -18.07 12.73 6.38
CA MET A 79 -17.94 13.58 5.21
C MET A 79 -18.10 12.74 3.93
N SER A 80 -18.78 13.31 2.93
CA SER A 80 -19.20 12.57 1.73
C SER A 80 -18.05 11.93 0.92
N ASP A 81 -16.88 12.56 0.91
CA ASP A 81 -15.67 12.04 0.29
C ASP A 81 -15.11 10.83 1.07
N MET A 82 -15.12 10.88 2.38
CA MET A 82 -14.72 9.75 3.25
C MET A 82 -15.68 8.57 3.10
N VAL A 83 -16.99 8.82 3.10
CA VAL A 83 -17.99 7.79 2.84
C VAL A 83 -17.76 7.14 1.47
N THR A 84 -17.54 7.96 0.42
CA THR A 84 -17.29 7.48 -0.94
C THR A 84 -16.04 6.61 -1.02
N LEU A 85 -14.93 7.03 -0.40
CA LEU A 85 -13.70 6.24 -0.30
C LEU A 85 -13.98 4.90 0.41
N CYS A 86 -14.55 4.95 1.61
CA CYS A 86 -14.80 3.74 2.41
C CYS A 86 -15.72 2.76 1.69
N GLU A 87 -16.83 3.21 1.12
CA GLU A 87 -17.75 2.34 0.39
C GLU A 87 -17.12 1.72 -0.84
N SER A 88 -16.36 2.51 -1.62
CA SER A 88 -15.74 2.02 -2.85
C SER A 88 -14.67 0.95 -2.57
N PHE A 89 -13.81 1.15 -1.57
CA PHE A 89 -12.84 0.13 -1.18
C PHE A 89 -13.48 -1.06 -0.47
N ALA A 90 -14.52 -0.86 0.34
CA ALA A 90 -15.26 -1.97 0.94
C ALA A 90 -15.93 -2.82 -0.15
N LYS A 91 -16.54 -2.24 -1.19
CA LYS A 91 -17.08 -2.99 -2.33
C LYS A 91 -16.02 -3.79 -3.11
N ARG A 92 -14.74 -3.45 -2.98
CA ARG A 92 -13.62 -4.23 -3.53
C ARG A 92 -13.20 -5.40 -2.63
N GLY A 93 -13.73 -5.48 -1.41
CA GLY A 93 -13.45 -6.57 -0.47
C GLY A 93 -12.58 -6.20 0.73
N TYR A 94 -12.16 -4.95 0.86
CA TYR A 94 -11.47 -4.47 2.05
C TYR A 94 -12.42 -4.30 3.24
N VAL A 95 -11.88 -4.30 4.44
CA VAL A 95 -12.50 -3.63 5.58
C VAL A 95 -12.01 -2.19 5.56
N THR A 96 -12.91 -1.21 5.60
CA THR A 96 -12.51 0.20 5.60
C THR A 96 -13.05 0.92 6.82
N ALA A 97 -12.36 1.95 7.26
CA ALA A 97 -12.82 2.79 8.35
C ALA A 97 -12.57 4.27 8.02
N SER A 98 -13.52 5.12 8.39
CA SER A 98 -13.30 6.56 8.49
C SER A 98 -13.35 6.96 9.94
N ILE A 99 -12.37 7.73 10.43
CA ILE A 99 -12.22 8.08 11.83
C ILE A 99 -12.46 9.56 12.09
N ASP A 100 -13.08 9.87 13.23
CA ASP A 100 -12.91 11.17 13.84
C ASP A 100 -11.55 11.21 14.55
N TYR A 101 -10.89 12.33 14.54
CA TYR A 101 -9.69 12.61 15.34
C TYR A 101 -9.92 13.92 16.10
N ARG A 102 -9.11 14.20 17.12
CA ARG A 102 -9.27 15.43 17.88
C ARG A 102 -9.14 16.64 16.98
N LEU A 103 -10.04 17.59 17.14
CA LEU A 103 -9.98 18.85 16.41
C LEU A 103 -9.58 19.95 17.38
N ASN A 104 -8.75 20.87 16.93
CA ASN A 104 -8.49 22.06 17.70
C ASN A 104 -9.73 22.98 17.67
N PRO A 105 -10.37 23.25 18.81
CA PRO A 105 -11.60 24.03 18.82
C PRO A 105 -11.38 25.52 18.57
N ASP A 106 -10.12 25.99 18.63
CA ASP A 106 -9.77 27.39 18.42
C ASP A 106 -9.14 27.57 17.02
N PRO A 107 -9.83 28.16 16.05
CA PRO A 107 -9.23 28.45 14.75
C PRO A 107 -8.02 29.39 14.84
N ALA A 108 -7.88 30.18 15.89
CA ALA A 108 -6.71 31.03 16.12
C ALA A 108 -5.45 30.19 16.42
N ALA A 109 -5.60 28.94 16.87
CA ALA A 109 -4.50 28.02 17.02
C ALA A 109 -3.71 27.78 15.72
N LEU A 110 -4.38 27.89 14.59
CA LEU A 110 -3.75 27.79 13.27
C LEU A 110 -2.79 28.97 12.98
N THR A 111 -2.79 30.03 13.78
CA THR A 111 -1.89 31.18 13.65
C THR A 111 -0.62 31.05 14.49
N ASP A 112 -0.48 29.94 15.26
CA ASP A 112 0.69 29.63 16.08
C ASP A 112 1.28 28.27 15.71
N SER A 113 2.55 28.26 15.29
CA SER A 113 3.23 27.04 14.82
C SER A 113 3.33 25.96 15.89
N ILE A 114 3.47 26.33 17.16
CA ILE A 114 3.53 25.35 18.26
C ILE A 114 2.15 24.72 18.47
N SER A 115 1.10 25.53 18.42
CA SER A 115 -0.27 25.06 18.58
C SER A 115 -0.67 24.08 17.45
N ILE A 116 -0.44 24.46 16.18
CA ILE A 116 -0.77 23.57 15.07
C ILE A 116 0.04 22.27 15.09
N MET A 117 1.34 22.34 15.41
CA MET A 117 2.16 21.13 15.50
C MET A 117 1.74 20.24 16.68
N THR A 118 1.29 20.82 17.79
CA THR A 118 0.72 20.08 18.91
C THR A 118 -0.53 19.33 18.46
N THR A 119 -1.43 20.01 17.75
CA THR A 119 -2.65 19.39 17.20
C THR A 119 -2.29 18.23 16.27
N VAL A 120 -1.37 18.41 15.34
CA VAL A 120 -0.95 17.34 14.41
C VAL A 120 -0.36 16.12 15.16
N VAL A 121 0.45 16.34 16.20
CA VAL A 121 0.98 15.25 17.04
C VAL A 121 -0.14 14.53 17.80
N GLU A 122 -1.13 15.24 18.27
CA GLU A 122 -2.31 14.67 18.92
C GLU A 122 -3.14 13.85 17.95
N ASP A 123 -3.37 14.34 16.73
CA ASP A 123 -4.14 13.67 15.69
C ASP A 123 -3.42 12.41 15.17
N ILE A 124 -2.08 12.44 15.07
CA ILE A 124 -1.25 11.26 14.81
C ILE A 124 -1.44 10.20 15.89
N SER A 125 -1.49 10.61 17.17
CA SER A 125 -1.75 9.70 18.29
C SER A 125 -3.13 9.04 18.17
N ASP A 126 -4.14 9.79 17.72
CA ASP A 126 -5.51 9.29 17.53
C ASP A 126 -5.56 8.28 16.38
N ALA A 127 -4.96 8.59 15.23
CA ALA A 127 -4.86 7.68 14.10
C ALA A 127 -4.10 6.38 14.47
N LYS A 128 -3.01 6.47 15.21
CA LYS A 128 -2.29 5.31 15.75
C LYS A 128 -3.18 4.47 16.67
N ALA A 129 -4.02 5.09 17.49
CA ALA A 129 -4.97 4.37 18.33
C ALA A 129 -6.04 3.62 17.51
N ALA A 130 -6.49 4.16 16.37
CA ALA A 130 -7.41 3.46 15.46
C ALA A 130 -6.74 2.23 14.81
N ILE A 131 -5.48 2.33 14.40
CA ILE A 131 -4.71 1.20 13.89
C ILE A 131 -4.59 0.10 14.97
N ARG A 132 -4.26 0.50 16.20
CA ARG A 132 -4.13 -0.43 17.34
C ARG A 132 -5.47 -1.07 17.72
N TYR A 133 -6.59 -0.36 17.52
CA TYR A 133 -7.93 -0.90 17.76
C TYR A 133 -8.18 -2.15 16.88
N PHE A 134 -7.88 -2.10 15.59
CA PHE A 134 -8.02 -3.25 14.70
C PHE A 134 -7.12 -4.42 15.10
N ARG A 135 -5.89 -4.16 15.52
CA ARG A 135 -4.99 -5.22 16.01
C ARG A 135 -5.43 -5.82 17.34
N GLN A 136 -6.03 -5.00 18.21
CA GLN A 136 -6.63 -5.47 19.44
C GLN A 136 -7.86 -6.35 19.15
N ASP A 137 -8.73 -5.95 18.24
CA ASP A 137 -9.88 -6.76 17.79
C ASP A 137 -9.43 -8.10 17.24
N TYR A 138 -8.46 -8.10 16.31
CA TYR A 138 -7.85 -9.31 15.75
C TYR A 138 -7.37 -10.28 16.85
N SER A 139 -6.72 -9.76 17.89
CA SER A 139 -6.20 -10.57 18.99
C SER A 139 -7.30 -11.08 19.94
N ASN A 140 -8.45 -10.42 20.01
CA ASN A 140 -9.52 -10.67 20.98
C ASN A 140 -10.79 -11.32 20.41
N GLY A 141 -10.76 -11.80 19.17
CA GLY A 141 -11.89 -12.48 18.57
C GLY A 141 -12.12 -12.18 17.11
N ASP A 142 -11.41 -11.20 16.56
CA ASP A 142 -11.40 -10.87 15.14
C ASP A 142 -12.82 -10.70 14.57
N ILE A 143 -13.56 -9.77 15.13
CA ILE A 143 -14.95 -9.48 14.73
C ILE A 143 -15.02 -9.05 13.27
N TYR A 144 -13.99 -8.32 12.82
CA TYR A 144 -13.93 -7.78 11.46
C TYR A 144 -13.25 -8.71 10.45
N LYS A 145 -12.74 -9.88 10.87
CA LYS A 145 -12.08 -10.87 10.00
C LYS A 145 -10.97 -10.25 9.14
N ILE A 146 -10.04 -9.59 9.81
CA ILE A 146 -8.98 -8.82 9.17
C ILE A 146 -7.65 -9.57 9.12
N ASP A 147 -6.79 -9.13 8.21
CA ASP A 147 -5.35 -9.38 8.27
C ASP A 147 -4.66 -8.23 9.01
N SER A 148 -4.25 -8.45 10.24
CA SER A 148 -3.62 -7.42 11.07
C SER A 148 -2.23 -6.97 10.56
N SER A 149 -1.64 -7.68 9.59
CA SER A 149 -0.40 -7.30 8.92
C SER A 149 -0.63 -6.36 7.74
N GLN A 150 -1.85 -6.30 7.20
CA GLN A 150 -2.22 -5.53 6.02
C GLN A 150 -3.16 -4.37 6.39
N ILE A 151 -2.68 -3.43 7.19
CA ILE A 151 -3.41 -2.21 7.56
C ILE A 151 -2.78 -1.03 6.81
N PHE A 152 -3.60 -0.33 6.05
CA PHE A 152 -3.25 0.86 5.29
C PHE A 152 -3.81 2.10 5.97
N ILE A 153 -3.13 3.23 5.80
CA ILE A 153 -3.56 4.52 6.34
C ILE A 153 -3.64 5.55 5.23
N GLY A 154 -4.62 6.42 5.27
CA GLY A 154 -4.73 7.49 4.30
C GLY A 154 -5.66 8.59 4.74
N GLY A 155 -5.76 9.60 3.90
CA GLY A 155 -6.64 10.72 4.14
C GLY A 155 -6.57 11.77 3.06
N TYR A 156 -7.37 12.83 3.24
CA TYR A 156 -7.38 13.99 2.35
C TYR A 156 -6.97 15.24 3.13
N SER A 157 -6.11 16.07 2.54
CA SER A 157 -5.67 17.35 3.13
C SER A 157 -5.08 17.17 4.53
N ALA A 158 -5.68 17.71 5.57
CA ALA A 158 -5.26 17.52 6.97
C ALA A 158 -5.10 16.02 7.32
N GLY A 159 -6.07 15.18 6.92
CA GLY A 159 -6.01 13.74 7.14
C GLY A 159 -4.84 13.06 6.41
N ALA A 160 -4.46 13.55 5.24
CA ALA A 160 -3.29 13.07 4.52
C ALA A 160 -1.98 13.50 5.19
N ILE A 161 -1.91 14.72 5.71
CA ILE A 161 -0.76 15.20 6.50
C ILE A 161 -0.57 14.31 7.73
N ILE A 162 -1.67 13.96 8.43
CA ILE A 162 -1.60 13.02 9.56
C ILE A 162 -1.05 11.67 9.09
N ALA A 163 -1.59 11.09 8.00
CA ALA A 163 -1.21 9.77 7.50
C ALA A 163 0.29 9.68 7.13
N VAL A 164 0.79 10.67 6.38
CA VAL A 164 2.20 10.70 5.94
C VAL A 164 3.15 10.84 7.13
N ASN A 165 2.87 11.76 8.05
CA ASN A 165 3.75 11.98 9.20
C ASN A 165 3.61 10.89 10.27
N LEU A 166 2.46 10.19 10.35
CA LEU A 166 2.30 8.99 11.17
C LEU A 166 3.23 7.86 10.73
N ALA A 167 3.34 7.67 9.41
CA ALA A 167 4.11 6.58 8.82
C ALA A 167 5.62 6.85 8.83
N TYR A 168 6.03 8.10 8.60
CA TYR A 168 7.43 8.43 8.33
C TYR A 168 8.18 9.07 9.52
N LEU A 169 7.50 9.48 10.57
CA LEU A 169 8.16 9.94 11.79
C LEU A 169 8.34 8.75 12.76
N ASP A 170 9.45 8.05 12.64
CA ASP A 170 9.74 6.82 13.39
C ASP A 170 10.27 7.07 14.78
N THR A 171 11.08 8.11 14.95
CA THR A 171 11.72 8.41 16.22
C THR A 171 11.60 9.90 16.59
N PRO A 172 11.51 10.24 17.89
CA PRO A 172 11.46 11.65 18.30
C PRO A 172 12.67 12.46 17.84
N THR A 173 13.82 11.83 17.66
CA THR A 173 15.07 12.50 17.27
C THR A 173 15.10 13.02 15.83
N GLU A 174 14.19 12.58 14.99
CA GLU A 174 13.96 13.10 13.64
C GLU A 174 13.23 14.45 13.66
N ALA A 175 12.58 14.77 14.76
CA ALA A 175 11.90 16.04 14.94
C ALA A 175 12.84 17.08 15.62
N PRO A 176 12.65 18.40 15.37
CA PRO A 176 13.37 19.42 16.10
C PRO A 176 13.03 19.39 17.60
N GLN A 177 13.95 19.91 18.44
CA GLN A 177 13.86 19.76 19.89
C GLN A 177 12.53 20.22 20.51
N PHE A 178 11.93 21.27 19.99
CA PHE A 178 10.64 21.74 20.50
C PHE A 178 9.51 20.73 20.21
N LEU A 179 9.55 20.08 19.04
CA LEU A 179 8.57 19.06 18.64
C LEU A 179 8.80 17.74 19.41
N GLN A 180 10.05 17.39 19.73
CA GLN A 180 10.36 16.25 20.60
C GLN A 180 9.71 16.39 21.99
N ASN A 181 9.68 17.63 22.52
CA ASN A 181 9.00 17.90 23.80
C ASN A 181 7.48 17.70 23.67
N ILE A 182 6.88 18.16 22.58
CA ILE A 182 5.45 17.96 22.29
C ILE A 182 5.13 16.45 22.17
N ILE A 183 5.92 15.72 21.38
CA ILE A 183 5.79 14.27 21.23
C ILE A 183 5.91 13.56 22.59
N SER A 184 6.91 13.91 23.39
CA SER A 184 7.12 13.32 24.72
C SER A 184 5.94 13.57 25.67
N ASN A 185 5.40 14.78 25.68
CA ASN A 185 4.25 15.15 26.49
C ASN A 185 2.95 14.44 26.05
N ASN A 186 2.87 14.05 24.77
CA ASN A 186 1.73 13.33 24.21
C ASN A 186 1.89 11.79 24.27
N GLY A 187 2.80 11.27 25.07
CA GLY A 187 3.00 9.82 25.25
C GLY A 187 4.02 9.19 24.28
N GLY A 188 4.92 10.00 23.71
CA GLY A 188 5.96 9.56 22.77
C GLY A 188 5.42 9.36 21.35
N ILE A 189 6.20 8.68 20.51
CA ILE A 189 5.86 8.42 19.11
C ILE A 189 4.55 7.63 18.96
N GLU A 190 4.24 6.72 19.88
CA GLU A 190 3.00 5.94 19.85
C GLU A 190 1.77 6.73 20.34
N GLY A 191 1.99 7.84 21.06
CA GLY A 191 0.93 8.65 21.62
C GLY A 191 0.18 7.98 22.77
N ASN A 192 -0.84 8.67 23.27
CA ASN A 192 -1.61 8.27 24.46
C ASN A 192 -3.12 8.10 24.22
N SER A 193 -3.57 8.03 22.96
CA SER A 193 -5.00 8.03 22.61
C SER A 193 -5.70 6.68 22.80
N GLY A 194 -5.01 5.65 23.28
CA GLY A 194 -5.62 4.38 23.65
C GLY A 194 -5.04 3.15 22.95
N ASN A 195 -5.60 2.01 23.32
CA ASN A 195 -5.26 0.67 22.79
C ASN A 195 -3.74 0.34 22.88
N PRO A 196 -3.07 0.54 24.05
CA PRO A 196 -1.64 0.30 24.17
C PRO A 196 -1.27 -1.18 24.02
N GLY A 197 0.00 -1.45 23.67
CA GLY A 197 0.53 -2.81 23.59
C GLY A 197 0.39 -3.47 22.21
N TYR A 198 -0.20 -2.80 21.25
CA TYR A 198 -0.28 -3.22 19.85
C TYR A 198 0.56 -2.28 18.97
N SER A 199 1.06 -2.78 17.85
CA SER A 199 1.81 -1.97 16.88
C SER A 199 0.88 -0.99 16.16
N SER A 200 1.38 0.20 15.83
CA SER A 200 0.73 1.18 14.96
C SER A 200 1.32 1.21 13.54
N LYS A 201 2.22 0.29 13.17
CA LYS A 201 2.81 0.21 11.83
C LYS A 201 1.75 -0.04 10.77
N VAL A 202 1.97 0.49 9.57
CA VAL A 202 1.08 0.35 8.43
C VAL A 202 1.79 -0.35 7.27
N LYS A 203 1.04 -0.78 6.27
CA LYS A 203 1.54 -1.48 5.08
C LYS A 203 1.90 -0.52 3.95
N ALA A 204 1.13 0.54 3.78
CA ALA A 204 1.36 1.63 2.84
C ALA A 204 0.52 2.86 3.21
N VAL A 205 0.85 3.98 2.59
CA VAL A 205 0.23 5.30 2.82
C VAL A 205 -0.54 5.75 1.59
N ILE A 206 -1.76 6.27 1.80
CA ILE A 206 -2.59 6.93 0.79
C ILE A 206 -2.61 8.43 1.09
N ASN A 207 -1.93 9.21 0.28
CA ASN A 207 -1.72 10.63 0.47
C ASN A 207 -2.53 11.44 -0.56
N ILE A 208 -3.69 11.98 -0.16
CA ILE A 208 -4.51 12.82 -1.04
C ILE A 208 -4.33 14.29 -0.66
N ALA A 209 -3.58 15.04 -1.46
CA ALA A 209 -3.26 16.45 -1.25
C ALA A 209 -2.71 16.75 0.16
N GLY A 210 -1.79 15.92 0.62
CA GLY A 210 -1.11 16.07 1.90
C GLY A 210 0.38 16.39 1.75
N ALA A 211 1.07 16.50 2.87
CA ALA A 211 2.49 16.87 2.93
C ALA A 211 3.21 16.22 4.11
N VAL A 212 4.50 16.04 3.96
CA VAL A 212 5.42 15.66 5.03
C VAL A 212 5.99 16.89 5.72
N TYR A 213 6.25 16.80 7.03
CA TYR A 213 6.88 17.91 7.77
C TYR A 213 8.21 18.31 7.15
N LYS A 214 9.12 17.35 6.94
CA LYS A 214 10.41 17.56 6.28
C LYS A 214 10.83 16.28 5.55
N PRO A 215 11.41 16.36 4.35
CA PRO A 215 11.76 15.17 3.57
C PRO A 215 12.89 14.33 4.16
N TYR A 216 13.64 14.84 5.14
CA TYR A 216 14.71 14.08 5.78
C TYR A 216 14.19 13.01 6.76
N ILE A 217 12.90 13.06 7.17
CA ILE A 217 12.30 12.00 7.98
C ILE A 217 11.93 10.76 7.14
N ILE A 218 11.99 10.86 5.81
CA ILE A 218 11.76 9.72 4.91
C ILE A 218 13.05 8.93 4.76
N ASP A 219 13.04 7.67 5.13
CA ASP A 219 14.20 6.78 5.06
C ASP A 219 13.97 5.54 4.17
N VAL A 220 15.00 4.71 4.01
CA VAL A 220 14.99 3.56 3.08
C VAL A 220 14.06 2.41 3.51
N ASN A 221 13.61 2.40 4.76
CA ASN A 221 12.77 1.33 5.32
C ASN A 221 11.31 1.74 5.43
N ASP A 222 10.97 2.95 4.99
CA ASP A 222 9.62 3.49 5.07
C ASP A 222 8.65 2.78 4.13
N GLU A 223 7.39 2.92 4.46
CA GLU A 223 6.28 2.28 3.79
C GLU A 223 6.07 2.83 2.37
N PRO A 224 5.58 1.99 1.45
CA PRO A 224 5.10 2.42 0.14
C PRO A 224 4.08 3.55 0.23
N ILE A 225 4.06 4.45 -0.76
CA ILE A 225 3.12 5.57 -0.80
C ILE A 225 2.51 5.80 -2.18
N VAL A 226 1.21 6.02 -2.20
CA VAL A 226 0.49 6.53 -3.37
C VAL A 226 -0.06 7.91 -3.08
N SER A 227 0.10 8.85 -4.03
CA SER A 227 -0.43 10.21 -3.88
C SER A 227 -1.37 10.59 -5.01
N VAL A 228 -2.32 11.46 -4.66
CA VAL A 228 -3.16 12.20 -5.60
C VAL A 228 -3.05 13.67 -5.24
N HIS A 229 -2.53 14.52 -6.14
CA HIS A 229 -2.27 15.92 -5.82
C HIS A 229 -2.35 16.81 -7.06
N ALA A 230 -2.79 18.05 -6.91
CA ALA A 230 -2.69 19.03 -7.98
C ALA A 230 -1.35 19.77 -7.91
N ALA A 231 -0.64 19.89 -9.04
CA ALA A 231 0.59 20.66 -9.11
C ALA A 231 0.41 22.17 -8.82
N VAL A 232 -0.84 22.63 -8.92
CA VAL A 232 -1.25 24.03 -8.68
C VAL A 232 -2.06 24.18 -7.38
N ASP A 233 -1.90 23.25 -6.43
CA ASP A 233 -2.60 23.30 -5.15
C ASP A 233 -2.16 24.55 -4.36
N GLY A 234 -3.11 25.45 -4.12
CA GLY A 234 -2.90 26.71 -3.41
C GLY A 234 -3.16 26.60 -1.90
N VAL A 235 -3.44 25.42 -1.36
CA VAL A 235 -3.71 25.18 0.08
C VAL A 235 -2.58 24.36 0.69
N VAL A 236 -2.39 23.14 0.24
CA VAL A 236 -1.26 22.29 0.64
C VAL A 236 -0.26 22.26 -0.52
N PRO A 237 0.95 22.79 -0.34
CA PRO A 237 1.88 22.93 -1.45
C PRO A 237 2.26 21.56 -2.05
N TYR A 238 2.34 21.52 -3.38
CA TYR A 238 2.82 20.35 -4.12
C TYR A 238 4.35 20.16 -3.98
N ASP A 239 5.07 21.30 -3.87
CA ASP A 239 6.51 21.40 -3.58
C ASP A 239 6.72 21.67 -2.07
N CYS A 240 7.82 22.30 -1.67
CA CYS A 240 8.06 22.74 -0.30
C CYS A 240 7.67 24.22 -0.17
N ASP A 241 6.67 24.48 0.63
CA ASP A 241 6.23 25.85 0.95
C ASP A 241 5.42 25.83 2.26
N GLU A 242 4.90 26.99 2.61
CA GLU A 242 3.97 27.14 3.73
C GLU A 242 2.55 26.73 3.33
N VAL A 243 1.77 26.24 4.29
CA VAL A 243 0.37 25.88 4.03
C VAL A 243 -0.49 27.13 4.02
N TYR A 244 -1.27 27.32 2.95
CA TYR A 244 -2.16 28.46 2.79
C TYR A 244 -3.62 28.07 2.97
N TRP A 245 -4.35 28.88 3.73
CA TRP A 245 -5.80 28.78 3.78
C TRP A 245 -6.44 30.07 3.27
N SER A 246 -7.12 30.02 2.15
CA SER A 246 -7.73 31.17 1.48
C SER A 246 -8.84 31.89 2.25
N GLY A 247 -9.35 31.32 3.34
CA GLY A 247 -10.46 31.89 4.13
C GLY A 247 -10.05 32.86 5.25
N ILE A 248 -8.78 32.87 5.67
CA ILE A 248 -8.32 33.64 6.84
C ILE A 248 -7.17 34.59 6.50
N GLY A 249 -6.74 34.66 5.22
CA GLY A 249 -5.62 35.50 4.77
C GLY A 249 -4.26 34.90 5.12
N ALA A 250 -3.18 35.51 4.63
CA ALA A 250 -1.79 35.05 4.73
C ALA A 250 -1.23 34.99 6.18
N ILE A 251 -2.02 34.57 7.16
CA ILE A 251 -1.63 34.50 8.57
C ILE A 251 -0.96 33.17 8.92
N PHE A 252 -0.92 32.19 7.95
CA PHE A 252 -0.46 30.83 8.17
C PHE A 252 0.99 30.53 7.77
N ASN A 253 1.79 31.52 7.53
CA ASN A 253 3.22 31.39 7.19
C ASN A 253 4.05 30.87 8.37
N LEU A 254 3.67 29.74 8.97
CA LEU A 254 4.29 29.32 10.22
C LEU A 254 5.02 27.98 10.16
N VAL A 255 4.65 27.12 9.22
CA VAL A 255 5.25 25.80 9.08
C VAL A 255 5.45 25.46 7.62
N THR A 256 6.70 25.45 7.18
CA THR A 256 7.03 24.90 5.84
C THR A 256 6.87 23.38 5.88
N VAL A 257 6.08 22.86 4.96
CA VAL A 257 5.90 21.43 4.69
C VAL A 257 6.31 21.11 3.26
N CYS A 258 6.47 19.86 2.93
CA CYS A 258 6.85 19.42 1.59
C CYS A 258 5.79 18.43 1.07
N GLY A 259 5.16 18.79 -0.06
CA GLY A 259 4.09 18.05 -0.68
C GLY A 259 4.54 16.86 -1.51
N SER A 260 3.59 16.36 -2.31
CA SER A 260 3.75 15.08 -2.99
C SER A 260 4.92 15.03 -3.95
N GLN A 261 5.26 16.11 -4.67
CA GLN A 261 6.42 16.13 -5.55
C GLN A 261 7.72 15.78 -4.81
N VAL A 262 7.92 16.40 -3.65
CA VAL A 262 9.14 16.21 -2.85
C VAL A 262 9.16 14.84 -2.20
N ILE A 263 8.00 14.38 -1.71
CA ILE A 263 7.83 13.03 -1.13
C ILE A 263 8.24 11.98 -2.18
N HIS A 264 7.67 12.04 -3.38
CA HIS A 264 7.93 11.05 -4.44
C HIS A 264 9.36 11.13 -4.99
N ASN A 265 9.92 12.33 -5.11
CA ASN A 265 11.34 12.50 -5.45
C ASN A 265 12.25 11.82 -4.41
N LYS A 266 11.94 11.97 -3.13
CA LYS A 266 12.70 11.32 -2.05
C LYS A 266 12.48 9.81 -2.03
N ALA A 267 11.25 9.33 -2.18
CA ALA A 267 10.92 7.91 -2.26
C ALA A 267 11.66 7.23 -3.43
N ASN A 268 11.68 7.86 -4.61
CA ASN A 268 12.44 7.37 -5.77
C ASN A 268 13.95 7.28 -5.51
N GLN A 269 14.54 8.28 -4.83
CA GLN A 269 15.96 8.25 -4.45
C GLN A 269 16.30 7.09 -3.50
N LEU A 270 15.36 6.71 -2.65
CA LEU A 270 15.52 5.66 -1.65
C LEU A 270 15.07 4.27 -2.16
N GLY A 271 14.44 4.20 -3.33
CA GLY A 271 13.89 2.95 -3.88
C GLY A 271 12.63 2.47 -3.18
N ILE A 272 11.91 3.36 -2.48
CA ILE A 272 10.60 3.08 -1.89
C ILE A 272 9.57 2.95 -3.01
N HIS A 273 8.73 1.91 -2.98
CA HIS A 273 7.64 1.74 -3.93
C HIS A 273 6.63 2.89 -3.81
N ASN A 274 6.44 3.65 -4.89
CA ASN A 274 5.61 4.84 -4.87
C ASN A 274 5.02 5.15 -6.24
N ASP A 275 3.85 5.80 -6.28
CA ASP A 275 3.23 6.32 -7.50
C ASP A 275 2.39 7.57 -7.21
N ILE A 276 2.22 8.44 -8.20
CA ILE A 276 1.53 9.72 -8.05
C ILE A 276 0.62 10.03 -9.24
N LEU A 277 -0.65 10.34 -8.96
CA LEU A 277 -1.58 10.95 -9.89
C LEU A 277 -1.53 12.46 -9.71
N GLU A 278 -0.86 13.13 -10.64
CA GLU A 278 -0.75 14.59 -10.68
C GLU A 278 -1.86 15.20 -11.53
N PHE A 279 -2.53 16.20 -10.98
CA PHE A 279 -3.45 17.05 -11.73
C PHE A 279 -2.82 18.41 -12.03
N SER A 280 -2.88 18.84 -13.29
CA SER A 280 -2.40 20.15 -13.72
C SER A 280 -3.38 21.28 -13.43
N THR A 281 -4.59 20.98 -13.03
CA THR A 281 -5.69 21.92 -12.74
C THR A 281 -6.53 21.42 -11.57
N GLY A 282 -7.45 22.25 -11.08
CA GLY A 282 -8.41 21.86 -10.05
C GLY A 282 -8.03 22.27 -8.64
N ASP A 283 -6.84 22.86 -8.47
CA ASP A 283 -6.36 23.35 -7.17
C ASP A 283 -6.49 22.27 -6.07
N HIS A 284 -6.67 22.66 -4.83
CA HIS A 284 -6.84 21.73 -3.70
C HIS A 284 -8.01 20.75 -3.86
N ALA A 285 -9.06 21.15 -4.60
CA ALA A 285 -10.23 20.32 -4.88
C ALA A 285 -10.07 19.32 -6.04
N ALA A 286 -8.87 19.18 -6.63
CA ALA A 286 -8.64 18.31 -7.79
C ALA A 286 -9.08 16.86 -7.54
N PHE A 287 -8.84 16.33 -6.34
CA PHE A 287 -9.30 15.01 -5.92
C PHE A 287 -10.83 14.90 -5.98
N LEU A 288 -11.55 15.86 -5.37
CA LEU A 288 -13.02 15.87 -5.31
C LEU A 288 -13.65 15.96 -6.70
N ASN A 289 -13.03 16.74 -7.59
CA ASN A 289 -13.49 16.91 -8.97
C ASN A 289 -13.23 15.64 -9.83
N ASN A 290 -12.31 14.77 -9.42
CA ASN A 290 -11.89 13.58 -10.15
C ASN A 290 -11.91 12.33 -9.25
N ILE A 291 -12.87 12.23 -8.34
CA ILE A 291 -12.85 11.23 -7.26
C ILE A 291 -12.80 9.78 -7.78
N SER A 292 -13.54 9.45 -8.84
CA SER A 292 -13.53 8.10 -9.41
C SER A 292 -12.21 7.73 -10.06
N GLN A 293 -11.55 8.66 -10.75
CA GLN A 293 -10.22 8.44 -11.32
C GLN A 293 -9.19 8.24 -10.21
N SER A 294 -9.26 9.07 -9.18
CA SER A 294 -8.36 9.00 -8.03
C SER A 294 -8.50 7.69 -7.26
N ILE A 295 -9.73 7.23 -7.01
CA ILE A 295 -10.01 5.96 -6.34
C ILE A 295 -9.42 4.78 -7.15
N ASN A 296 -9.62 4.75 -8.45
CA ASN A 296 -9.09 3.68 -9.29
C ASN A 296 -7.56 3.67 -9.26
N PHE A 297 -6.91 4.83 -9.40
CA PHE A 297 -5.46 4.95 -9.33
C PHE A 297 -4.90 4.48 -7.97
N ILE A 298 -5.52 4.89 -6.86
CA ILE A 298 -5.16 4.43 -5.52
C ILE A 298 -5.36 2.92 -5.40
N SER A 299 -6.49 2.40 -5.90
CA SER A 299 -6.80 0.97 -5.86
C SER A 299 -5.76 0.13 -6.58
N ASP A 300 -5.36 0.54 -7.80
CA ASP A 300 -4.35 -0.14 -8.59
C ASP A 300 -3.02 -0.22 -7.84
N PHE A 301 -2.59 0.88 -7.22
CA PHE A 301 -1.37 0.90 -6.42
C PHE A 301 -1.45 0.00 -5.18
N ILE A 302 -2.50 0.18 -4.34
CA ILE A 302 -2.67 -0.59 -3.11
C ILE A 302 -2.75 -2.09 -3.42
N TYR A 303 -3.43 -2.48 -4.50
CA TYR A 303 -3.49 -3.86 -4.95
C TYR A 303 -2.11 -4.48 -5.15
N THR A 304 -1.14 -3.75 -5.72
CA THR A 304 0.23 -4.25 -5.94
C THR A 304 1.00 -4.48 -4.64
N THR A 305 0.58 -3.87 -3.53
CA THR A 305 1.24 -4.01 -2.21
C THR A 305 0.69 -5.16 -1.37
N LEU A 306 -0.43 -5.76 -1.78
CA LEU A 306 -1.07 -6.86 -1.04
C LEU A 306 -0.21 -8.14 -1.09
N ASP A 307 -0.21 -8.89 0.02
CA ASP A 307 0.53 -10.14 0.10
C ASP A 307 0.06 -11.17 -0.92
N CYS A 308 -1.24 -11.22 -1.22
CA CYS A 308 -1.80 -12.10 -2.25
C CYS A 308 -1.34 -11.73 -3.66
N TYR A 309 -1.04 -10.45 -3.95
CA TYR A 309 -0.42 -10.00 -5.19
C TYR A 309 1.05 -10.40 -5.23
N GLN A 310 1.79 -10.14 -4.16
CA GLN A 310 3.22 -10.43 -4.02
C GLN A 310 3.52 -11.95 -4.12
N THR A 311 2.64 -12.81 -3.58
CA THR A 311 2.80 -14.27 -3.67
C THR A 311 2.52 -14.82 -5.07
N SER A 312 1.75 -14.08 -5.89
CA SER A 312 1.47 -14.44 -7.28
C SER A 312 2.57 -13.96 -8.26
N SER A 313 3.24 -12.87 -7.95
CA SER A 313 4.51 -12.53 -8.58
C SER A 313 5.54 -13.52 -8.04
N LEU A 314 6.04 -14.41 -8.93
CA LEU A 314 7.08 -15.36 -8.61
C LEU A 314 8.14 -14.67 -7.74
N ASN A 315 8.21 -15.09 -6.49
CA ASN A 315 9.19 -14.61 -5.54
C ASN A 315 10.57 -14.84 -6.16
N GLU A 316 11.17 -13.82 -6.76
CA GLU A 316 12.58 -13.79 -7.11
C GLU A 316 13.44 -13.68 -5.84
N ASN A 317 12.98 -14.28 -4.75
CA ASN A 317 13.79 -14.38 -3.54
C ASN A 317 14.87 -15.42 -3.73
N THR A 318 15.99 -14.92 -4.30
CA THR A 318 17.34 -15.08 -3.76
C THR A 318 17.73 -16.51 -3.35
N HIS A 319 17.65 -17.42 -4.29
CA HIS A 319 18.75 -18.36 -4.40
C HIS A 319 19.48 -17.95 -5.67
N ASN A 320 20.75 -17.54 -5.53
CA ASN A 320 21.62 -17.07 -6.60
C ASN A 320 21.93 -18.20 -7.58
N ILE A 321 20.90 -18.64 -8.34
CA ILE A 321 21.10 -19.50 -9.49
C ILE A 321 21.34 -18.58 -10.68
N ASP A 322 22.58 -18.51 -11.11
CA ASP A 322 22.95 -17.72 -12.27
C ASP A 322 22.71 -18.53 -13.54
N ILE A 323 22.02 -17.92 -14.51
CA ILE A 323 21.67 -18.53 -15.79
C ILE A 323 22.21 -17.62 -16.89
N TYR A 324 23.22 -18.09 -17.60
CA TYR A 324 23.90 -17.28 -18.63
C TYR A 324 24.54 -18.11 -19.73
N PRO A 325 24.77 -17.53 -20.92
CA PRO A 325 24.27 -16.24 -21.38
C PRO A 325 22.79 -16.29 -21.80
N ASN A 326 22.12 -15.17 -21.77
CA ASN A 326 20.81 -15.00 -22.39
C ASN A 326 20.82 -13.66 -23.16
N PRO A 327 20.78 -13.62 -24.49
CA PRO A 327 20.53 -14.73 -25.41
C PRO A 327 21.59 -15.85 -25.37
N VAL A 328 21.11 -17.11 -25.55
CA VAL A 328 21.96 -18.30 -25.57
C VAL A 328 22.56 -18.46 -26.97
N THR A 329 23.87 -18.68 -27.04
CA THR A 329 24.55 -19.06 -28.28
C THR A 329 24.63 -20.57 -28.43
N ASP A 330 25.71 -21.17 -27.95
CA ASP A 330 25.97 -22.59 -28.06
C ASP A 330 25.69 -23.35 -26.75
N TYR A 331 25.94 -22.72 -25.63
CA TYR A 331 25.84 -23.32 -24.32
C TYR A 331 25.13 -22.39 -23.32
N LEU A 332 24.24 -22.96 -22.50
CA LEU A 332 23.63 -22.30 -21.36
C LEU A 332 24.28 -22.83 -20.08
N HIS A 333 24.76 -21.94 -19.26
CA HIS A 333 25.35 -22.28 -17.96
C HIS A 333 24.27 -22.09 -16.85
N LEU A 334 24.20 -23.08 -15.97
CA LEU A 334 23.40 -23.03 -14.73
C LEU A 334 24.36 -23.13 -13.56
N ASP A 335 24.64 -22.02 -12.89
CA ASP A 335 25.41 -21.99 -11.66
C ASP A 335 24.46 -21.99 -10.45
N THR A 336 24.33 -23.14 -9.80
CA THR A 336 23.39 -23.33 -8.69
C THR A 336 24.00 -23.02 -7.33
N LYS A 337 25.24 -22.51 -7.28
CA LYS A 337 25.99 -22.23 -6.04
C LYS A 337 25.99 -23.43 -5.06
N GLY A 338 26.04 -24.65 -5.60
CA GLY A 338 26.09 -25.87 -4.81
C GLY A 338 24.73 -26.44 -4.38
N GLN A 339 23.63 -25.83 -4.79
CA GLN A 339 22.29 -26.34 -4.50
C GLN A 339 21.88 -27.48 -5.45
N LYS A 340 21.05 -28.39 -4.95
CA LYS A 340 20.41 -29.43 -5.78
C LYS A 340 19.20 -28.84 -6.47
N VAL A 341 19.26 -28.70 -7.80
CA VAL A 341 18.23 -28.08 -8.61
C VAL A 341 17.79 -29.05 -9.71
N GLY A 342 16.49 -29.30 -9.81
CA GLY A 342 15.89 -29.90 -11.01
C GLY A 342 15.71 -28.83 -12.07
N PHE A 343 15.89 -29.18 -13.36
CA PHE A 343 15.57 -28.27 -14.44
C PHE A 343 14.74 -28.97 -15.51
N THR A 344 13.83 -28.23 -16.12
CA THR A 344 12.99 -28.67 -17.23
C THR A 344 12.96 -27.58 -18.29
N LEU A 345 13.29 -27.94 -19.54
CA LEU A 345 13.35 -27.03 -20.68
C LEU A 345 12.20 -27.33 -21.64
N PHE A 346 11.44 -26.31 -22.00
CA PHE A 346 10.34 -26.39 -22.97
C PHE A 346 10.62 -25.49 -24.18
N ASN A 347 10.05 -25.82 -25.31
CA ASN A 347 10.02 -24.93 -26.48
C ASN A 347 8.83 -23.93 -26.37
N ASN A 348 8.71 -23.05 -27.37
CA ASN A 348 7.62 -22.05 -27.47
C ASN A 348 6.21 -22.64 -27.60
N LEU A 349 6.07 -23.94 -27.86
CA LEU A 349 4.79 -24.64 -27.89
C LEU A 349 4.51 -25.42 -26.61
N GLY A 350 5.31 -25.23 -25.55
CA GLY A 350 5.18 -25.96 -24.28
C GLY A 350 5.61 -27.43 -24.33
N LYS A 351 6.25 -27.87 -25.45
CA LYS A 351 6.74 -29.24 -25.56
C LYS A 351 8.03 -29.39 -24.73
N LEU A 352 8.09 -30.42 -23.90
CA LEU A 352 9.29 -30.81 -23.15
C LEU A 352 10.44 -31.13 -24.13
N ILE A 353 11.58 -30.47 -23.91
CA ILE A 353 12.80 -30.61 -24.71
C ILE A 353 13.88 -31.40 -23.96
N LEU A 354 14.06 -31.06 -22.69
CA LEU A 354 15.09 -31.64 -21.83
C LEU A 354 14.68 -31.50 -20.38
N GLU A 355 15.00 -32.50 -19.58
CA GLU A 355 14.91 -32.43 -18.11
C GLU A 355 16.17 -33.01 -17.47
N GLY A 356 16.48 -32.58 -16.25
CA GLY A 356 17.64 -33.05 -15.54
C GLY A 356 17.74 -32.49 -14.14
N LYS A 357 18.85 -32.86 -13.47
CA LYS A 357 19.21 -32.33 -12.13
C LYS A 357 20.65 -31.86 -12.15
N CYS A 358 20.92 -30.76 -11.46
CA CYS A 358 22.26 -30.23 -11.24
C CYS A 358 22.49 -29.94 -9.76
N ASN A 359 23.73 -30.12 -9.31
CA ASN A 359 24.14 -29.92 -7.90
C ASN A 359 25.24 -28.86 -7.78
N SER A 360 25.70 -28.33 -8.92
CA SER A 360 26.72 -27.29 -9.05
C SER A 360 26.62 -26.70 -10.47
N ASN A 361 27.71 -26.18 -11.00
CA ASN A 361 27.72 -25.66 -12.37
C ASN A 361 27.39 -26.75 -13.38
N SER A 362 26.35 -26.55 -14.17
CA SER A 362 25.91 -27.42 -15.23
C SER A 362 25.84 -26.67 -16.55
N ILE A 363 26.10 -27.37 -17.66
CA ILE A 363 26.10 -26.80 -19.00
C ILE A 363 25.07 -27.56 -19.84
N ILE A 364 24.14 -26.81 -20.44
CA ILE A 364 23.17 -27.35 -21.39
C ILE A 364 23.62 -26.98 -22.80
N ASP A 365 23.80 -28.01 -23.66
CA ASP A 365 24.19 -27.82 -25.06
C ASP A 365 23.00 -27.39 -25.91
N PHE A 366 23.00 -26.13 -26.31
CA PHE A 366 21.97 -25.51 -27.15
C PHE A 366 22.25 -25.57 -28.65
N ARG A 367 23.41 -26.05 -29.11
CA ARG A 367 23.79 -26.10 -30.55
C ARG A 367 22.79 -26.87 -31.39
N LYS A 368 22.16 -27.88 -30.80
CA LYS A 368 21.15 -28.75 -31.48
C LYS A 368 19.75 -28.12 -31.54
N TYR A 369 19.49 -27.02 -30.85
CA TYR A 369 18.19 -26.38 -30.83
C TYR A 369 18.13 -25.22 -31.86
N LYS A 370 16.95 -24.98 -32.41
CA LYS A 370 16.71 -23.90 -33.40
C LYS A 370 16.66 -22.54 -32.68
N LYS A 371 16.91 -21.46 -33.43
CA LYS A 371 16.68 -20.11 -32.94
C LYS A 371 15.21 -19.93 -32.55
N GLY A 372 14.94 -19.30 -31.39
CA GLY A 372 13.59 -19.08 -30.92
C GLY A 372 13.55 -18.91 -29.39
N LEU A 373 12.33 -18.89 -28.87
CA LEU A 373 12.06 -18.77 -27.42
C LEU A 373 11.97 -20.16 -26.80
N TYR A 374 12.55 -20.27 -25.60
CA TYR A 374 12.51 -21.45 -24.75
C TYR A 374 12.14 -21.03 -23.34
N PHE A 375 11.52 -21.96 -22.59
CA PHE A 375 11.14 -21.75 -21.20
C PHE A 375 11.89 -22.74 -20.34
N LEU A 376 12.72 -22.24 -19.45
CA LEU A 376 13.47 -23.04 -18.47
C LEU A 376 12.75 -22.93 -17.13
N GLN A 377 12.34 -24.06 -16.59
CA GLN A 377 11.81 -24.18 -15.24
C GLN A 377 12.85 -24.85 -14.35
N LEU A 378 13.21 -24.23 -13.25
CA LEU A 378 14.06 -24.78 -12.20
C LEU A 378 13.21 -25.18 -10.99
N SER A 379 13.51 -26.31 -10.37
CA SER A 379 12.82 -26.80 -9.17
C SER A 379 13.82 -27.11 -8.05
N TYR A 380 13.58 -26.55 -6.86
CA TYR A 380 14.41 -26.75 -5.65
C TYR A 380 13.55 -26.46 -4.41
N ASP A 381 13.76 -27.21 -3.32
CA ASP A 381 13.12 -27.01 -2.02
C ASP A 381 11.58 -26.78 -2.10
N ASN A 382 10.89 -27.56 -2.94
CA ASN A 382 9.46 -27.42 -3.26
C ASN A 382 9.07 -26.06 -3.88
N LYS A 383 10.03 -25.34 -4.46
CA LYS A 383 9.83 -24.08 -5.19
C LYS A 383 10.19 -24.24 -6.65
N PHE A 384 9.68 -23.30 -7.48
CA PHE A 384 10.00 -23.23 -8.91
C PHE A 384 10.49 -21.83 -9.27
N LYS A 385 11.51 -21.76 -10.14
CA LYS A 385 11.95 -20.53 -10.83
C LYS A 385 11.80 -20.73 -12.33
N ASN A 386 11.18 -19.81 -13.02
CA ASN A 386 11.03 -19.86 -14.47
C ASN A 386 11.87 -18.77 -15.12
N GLN A 387 12.51 -19.10 -16.25
CA GLN A 387 13.33 -18.18 -17.03
C GLN A 387 13.01 -18.31 -18.51
N ILE A 388 12.77 -17.18 -19.18
CA ILE A 388 12.67 -17.15 -20.65
C ILE A 388 14.08 -17.07 -21.21
N LEU A 389 14.38 -17.96 -22.16
CA LEU A 389 15.65 -18.01 -22.88
C LEU A 389 15.40 -17.66 -24.35
N ILE A 390 16.32 -16.88 -24.92
CA ILE A 390 16.36 -16.53 -26.33
C ILE A 390 17.57 -17.23 -26.96
N LYS A 391 17.35 -17.98 -28.05
CA LYS A 391 18.44 -18.54 -28.84
C LYS A 391 18.52 -17.89 -30.20
#